data_f407fd6ab3755d3412a0a4487dd5844f
#
_entry.id   f407fd6ab3755d3412a0a4487dd5844f
#
_cell.length_a   1.000
_cell.length_b   1.000
_cell.length_c   1.000
_cell.angle_alpha   90.00
_cell.angle_beta   90.00
_cell.angle_gamma   90.00
#
_symmetry.space_group_name_H-M   'P 1'
#
loop_
_entity.id
_entity.type
_entity.pdbx_description
1 polymer ?
#
loop_
_entity_poly.entity_id
_entity_poly.type
_entity_poly.pdbx_seq_one_letter_code
_entity_poly.pdbx_strand_id
1 'polypeptide(L)'
;MIHDEIRSLLDAPPQGDEAPTIDAIEHTLTAGYARALALEAERWRLERRIAEVAATLGGKSPGDEHSELTQLGQRLSSADGDLNNLRGLLSSLRSRADEIRAIVQAPG
;
A
#
# COMPACT_ATOMS: atom_id res chain seq x y z
N MET A 1 -5.75 0.67 -10.95
CA MET A 1 -5.19 0.20 -9.67
C MET A 1 -5.01 1.36 -8.70
N ILE A 2 -5.07 1.10 -7.41
CA ILE A 2 -5.09 2.17 -6.40
C ILE A 2 -3.86 3.09 -6.46
N HIS A 3 -2.68 2.55 -6.75
CA HIS A 3 -1.47 3.36 -6.90
C HIS A 3 -1.62 4.40 -7.99
N ASP A 4 -2.16 4.00 -9.13
CA ASP A 4 -2.34 4.90 -10.28
C ASP A 4 -3.42 5.94 -10.00
N GLU A 5 -4.48 5.56 -9.30
CA GLU A 5 -5.53 6.48 -8.89
C GLU A 5 -4.99 7.56 -7.97
N ILE A 6 -4.16 7.18 -7.00
CA ILE A 6 -3.54 8.14 -6.07
C ILE A 6 -2.61 9.08 -6.84
N ARG A 7 -1.76 8.53 -7.71
CA ARG A 7 -0.82 9.35 -8.50
C ARG A 7 -1.57 10.35 -9.38
N SER A 8 -2.67 9.90 -9.99
CA SER A 8 -3.50 10.77 -10.83
C SER A 8 -4.04 11.97 -10.03
N LEU A 9 -4.49 11.72 -8.79
CA LEU A 9 -4.96 12.82 -7.94
C LEU A 9 -3.84 13.74 -7.50
N LEU A 10 -2.65 13.19 -7.24
CA LEU A 10 -1.48 13.98 -6.84
C LEU A 10 -0.96 14.84 -7.98
N ASP A 11 -1.05 14.36 -9.23
CA ASP A 11 -0.60 15.09 -10.40
C ASP A 11 -1.58 16.19 -10.82
N ALA A 12 -2.82 16.13 -10.36
CA ALA A 12 -3.82 17.15 -10.68
C ALA A 12 -3.51 18.45 -9.94
N PRO A 13 -3.85 19.62 -10.52
CA PRO A 13 -3.61 20.89 -9.86
C PRO A 13 -4.43 21.01 -8.57
N PRO A 14 -3.90 21.66 -7.52
CA PRO A 14 -4.61 21.80 -6.25
C PRO A 14 -5.75 22.83 -6.29
N GLN A 15 -5.82 23.64 -7.35
CA GLN A 15 -6.83 24.69 -7.53
C GLN A 15 -7.33 24.71 -8.96
N GLY A 16 -8.52 25.26 -9.16
CA GLY A 16 -9.11 25.41 -10.46
C GLY A 16 -10.08 24.29 -10.79
N ASP A 17 -10.61 24.33 -12.03
CA ASP A 17 -11.64 23.40 -12.46
C ASP A 17 -11.19 21.95 -12.54
N GLU A 18 -9.88 21.73 -12.72
CA GLU A 18 -9.31 20.38 -12.81
C GLU A 18 -8.83 19.86 -11.47
N ALA A 19 -8.94 20.64 -10.41
CA ALA A 19 -8.56 20.18 -9.07
C ALA A 19 -9.51 19.07 -8.62
N PRO A 20 -8.97 18.00 -7.98
CA PRO A 20 -9.83 16.96 -7.43
C PRO A 20 -10.69 17.51 -6.29
N THR A 21 -11.88 16.98 -6.15
CA THR A 21 -12.74 17.31 -5.02
C THR A 21 -12.23 16.62 -3.75
N ILE A 22 -12.57 17.20 -2.61
CA ILE A 22 -12.26 16.55 -1.32
C ILE A 22 -12.93 15.17 -1.24
N ASP A 23 -14.15 15.06 -1.72
CA ASP A 23 -14.88 13.78 -1.74
C ASP A 23 -14.14 12.72 -2.55
N ALA A 24 -13.61 13.09 -3.72
CA ALA A 24 -12.83 12.17 -4.56
C ALA A 24 -11.55 11.71 -3.84
N ILE A 25 -10.86 12.64 -3.21
CA ILE A 25 -9.64 12.32 -2.46
C ILE A 25 -9.95 11.42 -1.27
N GLU A 26 -10.98 11.73 -0.50
CA GLU A 26 -11.38 10.92 0.66
C GLU A 26 -11.80 9.51 0.24
N HIS A 27 -12.51 9.40 -0.87
CA HIS A 27 -12.89 8.09 -1.41
C HIS A 27 -11.66 7.27 -1.78
N THR A 28 -10.69 7.87 -2.43
CA THR A 28 -9.44 7.21 -2.82
C THR A 28 -8.60 6.87 -1.59
N LEU A 29 -8.54 7.75 -0.58
CA LEU A 29 -7.86 7.46 0.69
C LEU A 29 -8.46 6.23 1.38
N THR A 30 -9.79 6.16 1.43
CA THR A 30 -10.48 5.02 2.05
C THR A 30 -10.12 3.72 1.33
N ALA A 31 -10.18 3.71 0.00
CA ALA A 31 -9.79 2.54 -0.81
C ALA A 31 -8.32 2.19 -0.61
N GLY A 32 -7.46 3.20 -0.53
CA GLY A 32 -6.03 3.01 -0.32
C GLY A 32 -5.70 2.42 1.04
N TYR A 33 -6.34 2.90 2.10
CA TYR A 33 -6.16 2.34 3.44
C TYR A 33 -6.66 0.90 3.52
N ALA A 34 -7.78 0.59 2.86
CA ALA A 34 -8.29 -0.78 2.78
C ALA A 34 -7.27 -1.70 2.08
N ARG A 35 -6.66 -1.22 1.00
CA ARG A 35 -5.61 -1.97 0.30
C ARG A 35 -4.38 -2.17 1.18
N ALA A 36 -3.98 -1.15 1.93
CA ALA A 36 -2.85 -1.26 2.86
C ALA A 36 -3.11 -2.32 3.92
N LEU A 37 -4.31 -2.37 4.48
CA LEU A 37 -4.69 -3.41 5.45
C LEU A 37 -4.63 -4.80 4.83
N ALA A 38 -5.09 -4.95 3.58
CA ALA A 38 -5.02 -6.22 2.88
C ALA A 38 -3.57 -6.67 2.66
N LEU A 39 -2.68 -5.74 2.32
CA LEU A 39 -1.25 -6.04 2.15
C LEU A 39 -0.59 -6.41 3.47
N GLU A 40 -0.95 -5.75 4.56
CA GLU A 40 -0.44 -6.10 5.90
C GLU A 40 -0.86 -7.51 6.30
N ALA A 41 -2.11 -7.86 6.03
CA ALA A 41 -2.62 -9.21 6.30
C ALA A 41 -1.92 -10.26 5.45
N GLU A 42 -1.68 -9.96 4.17
CA GLU A 42 -0.93 -10.85 3.27
C GLU A 42 0.49 -11.04 3.77
N ARG A 43 1.17 -9.96 4.16
CA ARG A 43 2.52 -10.02 4.71
C ARG A 43 2.56 -10.92 5.94
N TRP A 44 1.62 -10.78 6.84
CA TRP A 44 1.54 -11.58 8.05
C TRP A 44 1.34 -13.06 7.74
N ARG A 45 0.47 -13.38 6.78
CA ARG A 45 0.27 -14.77 6.35
C ARG A 45 1.53 -15.37 5.74
N LEU A 46 2.25 -14.58 4.95
CA LEU A 46 3.52 -15.01 4.35
C LEU A 46 4.59 -15.26 5.41
N GLU A 47 4.70 -14.38 6.39
CA GLU A 47 5.64 -14.54 7.50
C GLU A 47 5.34 -15.82 8.29
N ARG A 48 4.07 -16.09 8.56
CA ARG A 48 3.66 -17.32 9.25
C ARG A 48 4.01 -18.55 8.43
N ARG A 49 3.72 -18.53 7.14
CA ARG A 49 4.03 -19.66 6.26
C ARG A 49 5.54 -19.91 6.19
N ILE A 50 6.33 -18.85 6.11
CA ILE A 50 7.78 -18.96 6.13
C ILE A 50 8.25 -19.63 7.42
N ALA A 51 7.71 -19.22 8.56
CA ALA A 51 8.08 -19.82 9.85
C ALA A 51 7.69 -21.30 9.91
N GLU A 52 6.53 -21.66 9.39
CA GLU A 52 6.08 -23.06 9.35
C GLU A 52 7.00 -23.93 8.47
N VAL A 53 7.32 -23.45 7.27
CA VAL A 53 8.22 -24.19 6.35
C VAL A 53 9.63 -24.29 6.94
N ALA A 54 10.14 -23.20 7.52
CA ALA A 54 11.46 -23.19 8.14
C ALA A 54 11.54 -24.20 9.29
N ALA A 55 10.48 -24.34 10.07
CA ALA A 55 10.43 -25.29 11.18
C ALA A 55 10.51 -26.75 10.68
N THR A 56 10.02 -27.05 9.50
CA THR A 56 10.05 -28.39 8.93
C THR A 56 11.37 -28.73 8.24
N LEU A 57 12.17 -27.73 7.85
CA LEU A 57 13.45 -27.94 7.17
C LEU A 57 14.49 -28.67 8.04
N GLY A 58 14.39 -28.53 9.35
CA GLY A 58 15.36 -29.10 10.28
C GLY A 58 15.43 -30.62 10.30
N GLY A 59 14.46 -31.34 9.71
CA GLY A 59 14.39 -32.79 9.78
C GLY A 59 14.26 -33.50 8.45
N LYS A 60 14.28 -32.81 7.32
CA LYS A 60 14.01 -33.43 6.00
C LYS A 60 15.02 -32.92 4.97
N SER A 61 15.06 -33.67 3.83
CA SER A 61 15.92 -33.26 2.73
C SER A 61 15.43 -31.95 2.12
N PRO A 62 16.36 -31.09 1.69
CA PRO A 62 16.08 -29.69 1.37
C PRO A 62 15.49 -29.40 -0.01
N GLY A 63 14.79 -30.32 -0.63
CA GLY A 63 14.32 -30.14 -2.01
C GLY A 63 13.27 -29.06 -2.18
N ASP A 64 12.00 -29.47 -2.14
CA ASP A 64 10.86 -28.58 -2.45
C ASP A 64 10.65 -27.49 -1.40
N GLU A 65 10.95 -27.78 -0.14
CA GLU A 65 10.77 -26.83 0.96
C GLU A 65 11.70 -25.63 0.84
N HIS A 66 12.94 -25.88 0.39
CA HIS A 66 13.89 -24.78 0.17
C HIS A 66 13.44 -23.88 -0.98
N SER A 67 12.93 -24.45 -2.05
CA SER A 67 12.34 -23.70 -3.17
C SER A 67 11.11 -22.91 -2.72
N GLU A 68 10.26 -23.50 -1.88
CA GLU A 68 9.10 -22.82 -1.32
C GLU A 68 9.52 -21.62 -0.48
N LEU A 69 10.54 -21.74 0.37
CA LEU A 69 11.07 -20.64 1.16
C LEU A 69 11.55 -19.49 0.28
N THR A 70 12.24 -19.79 -0.81
CA THR A 70 12.71 -18.77 -1.75
C THR A 70 11.54 -18.02 -2.37
N GLN A 71 10.50 -18.74 -2.80
CA GLN A 71 9.31 -18.12 -3.39
C GLN A 71 8.55 -17.28 -2.38
N LEU A 72 8.39 -17.78 -1.16
CA LEU A 72 7.73 -17.04 -0.09
C LEU A 72 8.49 -15.76 0.28
N GLY A 73 9.82 -15.86 0.32
CA GLY A 73 10.67 -14.70 0.58
C GLY A 73 10.52 -13.63 -0.50
N GLN A 74 10.42 -14.03 -1.77
CA GLN A 74 10.19 -13.11 -2.87
C GLN A 74 8.82 -12.44 -2.78
N ARG A 75 7.79 -13.21 -2.44
CA ARG A 75 6.44 -12.67 -2.25
C ARG A 75 6.40 -11.68 -1.08
N LEU A 76 7.07 -12.02 0.02
CA LEU A 76 7.14 -11.13 1.18
C LEU A 76 7.81 -9.81 0.83
N SER A 77 8.93 -9.88 0.10
CA SER A 77 9.65 -8.68 -0.35
C SER A 77 8.77 -7.81 -1.26
N SER A 78 8.02 -8.43 -2.17
CA SER A 78 7.09 -7.70 -3.04
C SER A 78 5.97 -7.04 -2.25
N ALA A 79 5.39 -7.76 -1.28
CA ALA A 79 4.32 -7.22 -0.45
C ALA A 79 4.82 -6.04 0.39
N ASP A 80 6.02 -6.15 0.96
CA ASP A 80 6.65 -5.06 1.71
C ASP A 80 6.89 -3.84 0.83
N GLY A 81 7.41 -4.04 -0.38
CA GLY A 81 7.65 -2.95 -1.31
C GLY A 81 6.36 -2.24 -1.70
N ASP A 82 5.33 -3.01 -2.04
CA ASP A 82 4.02 -2.46 -2.39
C ASP A 82 3.41 -1.68 -1.23
N LEU A 83 3.51 -2.23 -0.02
CA LEU A 83 2.97 -1.58 1.16
C LEU A 83 3.70 -0.27 1.48
N ASN A 84 5.03 -0.26 1.39
CA ASN A 84 5.82 0.94 1.63
C ASN A 84 5.50 2.03 0.59
N ASN A 85 5.40 1.65 -0.69
CA ASN A 85 5.01 2.58 -1.75
C ASN A 85 3.63 3.15 -1.52
N LEU A 86 2.68 2.29 -1.16
CA LEU A 86 1.30 2.71 -0.93
C LEU A 86 1.21 3.66 0.26
N ARG A 87 1.90 3.36 1.35
CA ARG A 87 1.93 4.24 2.53
C ARG A 87 2.49 5.62 2.20
N GLY A 88 3.55 5.68 1.39
CA GLY A 88 4.10 6.94 0.92
C GLY A 88 3.11 7.74 0.09
N LEU A 89 2.43 7.07 -0.84
CA LEU A 89 1.41 7.71 -1.67
C LEU A 89 0.21 8.19 -0.85
N LEU A 90 -0.22 7.39 0.12
CA LEU A 90 -1.33 7.78 1.01
C LEU A 90 -0.97 8.99 1.87
N SER A 91 0.25 9.03 2.37
CA SER A 91 0.75 10.18 3.13
C SER A 91 0.73 11.45 2.28
N SER A 92 1.21 11.35 1.04
CA SER A 92 1.21 12.49 0.10
C SER A 92 -0.21 12.93 -0.25
N LEU A 93 -1.11 11.97 -0.47
CA LEU A 93 -2.50 12.29 -0.79
C LEU A 93 -3.21 12.95 0.38
N ARG A 94 -2.94 12.49 1.59
CA ARG A 94 -3.48 13.09 2.80
C ARG A 94 -3.02 14.54 2.95
N SER A 95 -1.74 14.81 2.70
CA SER A 95 -1.20 16.16 2.72
C SER A 95 -1.87 17.04 1.67
N ARG A 96 -2.12 16.49 0.49
CA ARG A 96 -2.84 17.22 -0.57
C ARG A 96 -4.27 17.54 -0.15
N ALA A 97 -4.95 16.61 0.51
CA ALA A 97 -6.30 16.86 1.04
C ALA A 97 -6.29 18.01 2.04
N ASP A 98 -5.29 18.04 2.92
CA ASP A 98 -5.15 19.10 3.92
C ASP A 98 -4.89 20.46 3.25
N GLU A 99 -4.07 20.50 2.20
CA GLU A 99 -3.84 21.71 1.41
C GLU A 99 -5.13 22.22 0.78
N ILE A 100 -5.91 21.34 0.17
CA ILE A 100 -7.17 21.72 -0.48
C ILE A 100 -8.18 22.22 0.55
N ARG A 101 -8.28 21.57 1.70
CA ARG A 101 -9.16 22.04 2.78
C ARG A 101 -8.77 23.40 3.27
N ALA A 102 -7.46 23.67 3.41
CA ALA A 102 -6.98 24.97 3.83
C ALA A 102 -7.36 26.07 2.82
N ILE A 103 -7.27 25.77 1.53
CA ILE A 103 -7.65 26.71 0.47
C ILE A 103 -9.14 27.00 0.53
N VAL A 104 -9.98 25.96 0.65
CA VAL A 104 -11.45 26.08 0.67
C VAL A 104 -11.91 26.81 1.93
N GLN A 105 -11.25 26.64 3.06
CA GLN A 105 -11.63 27.22 4.34
C GLN A 105 -10.97 28.57 4.59
N ALA A 106 -10.06 29.01 3.74
CA ALA A 106 -9.39 30.29 3.92
C ALA A 106 -10.41 31.43 3.87
N PRO A 107 -10.34 32.37 4.82
CA PRO A 107 -11.21 33.55 4.79
C PRO A 107 -10.87 34.35 3.54
N GLY A 108 -11.90 34.56 2.72
CA GLY A 108 -11.74 35.12 1.40
C GLY A 108 -11.89 36.57 1.26
#